data_d00809670d51b536ef8cc9ca1939e3a0
#
_entry.id   d00809670d51b536ef8cc9ca1939e3a0
#
_cell.length_a   1.000
_cell.length_b   1.000
_cell.length_c   1.000
_cell.angle_alpha   90.00
_cell.angle_beta   90.00
_cell.angle_gamma   90.00
#
_symmetry.space_group_name_H-M   'P 1'
#
loop_
_entity.id
_entity.type
_entity.pdbx_description
1 polymer ?
#
loop_
_entity_poly.entity_id
_entity_poly.type
_entity_poly.pdbx_seq_one_letter_code
_entity_poly.pdbx_strand_id
1 'polypeptide(L)'
;MENKDSAKREGVTPELNNEFLSSARVFAWSVREVIERVVLREVAGKDFTFSQLKLLYLVAHTDTLNISDAATFLGVSPAAASKTVDKLVRRRLLRRAETQQDRRTSHLSLTETSRKLMDAYMAARDQRARAVFAQFSADELRRTSEVLDRLAGAITSSGADPNAVCMQCEIYFRDVCRFQEYGQRNCFYQHHQTEEQDRASTRTDVVSDRRGTNAELRQS
;
A
#
# COMPACT_ATOMS: atom_id res chain seq x y z
N MET A 1 45.59 -19.99 -12.83
CA MET A 1 44.62 -19.31 -11.90
C MET A 1 43.26 -19.77 -12.34
N GLU A 2 42.78 -20.87 -11.78
CA GLU A 2 41.51 -21.50 -12.12
C GLU A 2 40.36 -20.79 -11.37
N ASN A 3 39.36 -20.49 -12.16
CA ASN A 3 38.15 -19.80 -11.75
C ASN A 3 37.30 -20.65 -10.79
N LYS A 4 37.26 -20.28 -9.51
CA LYS A 4 36.56 -20.98 -8.42
C LYS A 4 35.10 -20.56 -8.24
N ASP A 5 34.42 -20.14 -9.30
CA ASP A 5 33.05 -19.60 -9.20
C ASP A 5 31.98 -20.35 -10.00
N SER A 6 32.17 -21.64 -10.21
CA SER A 6 31.09 -22.50 -10.67
C SER A 6 30.55 -23.34 -9.50
N ALA A 7 30.00 -22.72 -8.47
CA ALA A 7 29.10 -23.39 -7.57
C ALA A 7 27.91 -23.87 -8.41
N LYS A 8 27.87 -25.18 -8.70
CA LYS A 8 26.75 -25.88 -9.32
C LYS A 8 25.46 -25.36 -8.67
N ARG A 9 24.64 -24.67 -9.44
CA ARG A 9 23.22 -24.46 -9.05
C ARG A 9 22.62 -25.87 -9.11
N GLU A 10 22.57 -26.57 -7.97
CA GLU A 10 21.77 -27.75 -7.82
C GLU A 10 20.36 -27.37 -8.25
N GLY A 11 19.80 -28.14 -9.22
CA GLY A 11 18.47 -27.85 -9.74
C GLY A 11 17.44 -27.89 -8.61
N VAL A 12 16.46 -27.02 -8.66
CA VAL A 12 15.38 -27.00 -7.67
C VAL A 12 14.57 -28.29 -7.80
N THR A 13 14.58 -29.12 -6.76
CA THR A 13 13.82 -30.38 -6.76
C THR A 13 12.36 -30.16 -6.34
N PRO A 14 11.44 -31.07 -6.71
CA PRO A 14 10.04 -30.98 -6.26
C PRO A 14 9.90 -30.96 -4.72
N GLU A 15 10.75 -31.68 -4.01
CA GLU A 15 10.77 -31.77 -2.55
C GLU A 15 11.15 -30.40 -1.95
N LEU A 16 12.22 -29.78 -2.47
CA LEU A 16 12.64 -28.44 -2.05
C LEU A 16 11.57 -27.39 -2.34
N ASN A 17 10.89 -27.47 -3.48
CA ASN A 17 9.76 -26.60 -3.80
C ASN A 17 8.63 -26.72 -2.76
N ASN A 18 8.26 -27.94 -2.40
CA ASN A 18 7.20 -28.18 -1.43
C ASN A 18 7.58 -27.70 -0.03
N GLU A 19 8.81 -27.92 0.40
CA GLU A 19 9.34 -27.44 1.67
C GLU A 19 9.31 -25.90 1.71
N PHE A 20 9.82 -25.25 0.67
CA PHE A 20 9.82 -23.80 0.56
C PHE A 20 8.39 -23.22 0.59
N LEU A 21 7.47 -23.76 -0.22
CA LEU A 21 6.08 -23.30 -0.26
C LEU A 21 5.37 -23.47 1.08
N SER A 22 5.67 -24.56 1.80
CA SER A 22 5.12 -24.81 3.13
C SER A 22 5.61 -23.77 4.13
N SER A 23 6.91 -23.50 4.16
CA SER A 23 7.51 -22.48 5.02
C SER A 23 6.99 -21.07 4.68
N ALA A 24 6.90 -20.74 3.40
CA ALA A 24 6.37 -19.45 2.94
C ALA A 24 4.91 -19.25 3.34
N ARG A 25 4.07 -20.29 3.26
CA ARG A 25 2.67 -20.24 3.71
C ARG A 25 2.54 -20.02 5.21
N VAL A 26 3.33 -20.75 6.02
CA VAL A 26 3.33 -20.58 7.47
C VAL A 26 3.79 -19.18 7.84
N PHE A 27 4.85 -18.67 7.22
CA PHE A 27 5.35 -17.32 7.45
C PHE A 27 4.28 -16.26 7.09
N ALA A 28 3.71 -16.30 5.90
CA ALA A 28 2.69 -15.36 5.44
C ALA A 28 1.45 -15.38 6.36
N TRP A 29 1.02 -16.58 6.77
CA TRP A 29 -0.08 -16.74 7.71
C TRP A 29 0.26 -16.14 9.08
N SER A 30 1.45 -16.40 9.60
CA SER A 30 1.89 -15.88 10.92
C SER A 30 1.95 -14.35 10.96
N VAL A 31 2.51 -13.73 9.93
CA VAL A 31 2.51 -12.26 9.80
C VAL A 31 1.08 -11.73 9.80
N ARG A 32 0.23 -12.28 8.94
CA ARG A 32 -1.14 -11.81 8.77
C ARG A 32 -2.01 -12.02 10.00
N GLU A 33 -1.96 -13.21 10.60
CA GLU A 33 -2.86 -13.53 11.72
C GLU A 33 -2.34 -13.00 13.05
N VAL A 34 -1.04 -13.13 13.34
CA VAL A 34 -0.46 -12.81 14.65
C VAL A 34 -0.07 -11.34 14.76
N ILE A 35 0.59 -10.78 13.74
CA ILE A 35 1.06 -9.38 13.80
C ILE A 35 -0.05 -8.42 13.38
N GLU A 36 -0.77 -8.71 12.30
CA GLU A 36 -1.70 -7.75 11.71
C GLU A 36 -3.13 -7.87 12.27
N ARG A 37 -3.72 -9.06 12.15
CA ARG A 37 -5.13 -9.27 12.45
C ARG A 37 -5.44 -9.22 13.95
N VAL A 38 -4.56 -9.78 14.78
CA VAL A 38 -4.71 -9.70 16.24
C VAL A 38 -4.61 -8.25 16.68
N VAL A 39 -3.60 -7.51 16.23
CA VAL A 39 -3.45 -6.09 16.55
C VAL A 39 -4.64 -5.27 16.09
N LEU A 40 -5.16 -5.55 14.89
CA LEU A 40 -6.33 -4.83 14.38
C LEU A 40 -7.56 -5.04 15.28
N ARG A 41 -7.77 -6.26 15.78
CA ARG A 41 -8.87 -6.55 16.70
C ARG A 41 -8.69 -5.89 18.07
N GLU A 42 -7.47 -5.81 18.55
CA GLU A 42 -7.14 -5.14 19.83
C GLU A 42 -7.41 -3.64 19.74
N VAL A 43 -7.05 -3.00 18.63
CA VAL A 43 -7.16 -1.54 18.46
C VAL A 43 -8.55 -1.10 17.98
N ALA A 44 -9.12 -1.80 17.02
CA ALA A 44 -10.35 -1.38 16.33
C ALA A 44 -11.61 -2.18 16.71
N GLY A 45 -11.43 -3.23 17.51
CA GLY A 45 -12.51 -4.15 17.92
C GLY A 45 -12.82 -5.23 16.89
N LYS A 46 -13.59 -6.24 17.32
CA LYS A 46 -13.87 -7.46 16.54
C LYS A 46 -14.62 -7.22 15.22
N ASP A 47 -15.42 -6.16 15.17
CA ASP A 47 -16.27 -5.85 14.01
C ASP A 47 -15.56 -5.01 12.94
N PHE A 48 -14.30 -4.64 13.18
CA PHE A 48 -13.50 -3.93 12.22
C PHE A 48 -12.65 -4.90 11.39
N THR A 49 -12.80 -4.82 10.05
CA THR A 49 -12.18 -5.77 9.14
C THR A 49 -10.93 -5.20 8.50
N PHE A 50 -10.05 -6.08 8.03
CA PHE A 50 -8.85 -5.70 7.30
C PHE A 50 -9.18 -4.93 6.01
N SER A 51 -10.23 -5.32 5.28
CA SER A 51 -10.72 -4.58 4.10
C SER A 51 -11.16 -3.15 4.43
N GLN A 52 -11.70 -2.92 5.62
CA GLN A 52 -12.03 -1.57 6.07
C GLN A 52 -10.77 -0.76 6.37
N LEU A 53 -9.76 -1.36 6.99
CA LEU A 53 -8.47 -0.72 7.20
C LEU A 53 -7.80 -0.36 5.86
N LYS A 54 -7.75 -1.31 4.91
CA LYS A 54 -7.23 -1.07 3.55
C LYS A 54 -7.91 0.12 2.88
N LEU A 55 -9.22 0.22 2.98
CA LEU A 55 -9.95 1.33 2.39
C LEU A 55 -9.62 2.67 3.06
N LEU A 56 -9.39 2.71 4.37
CA LEU A 56 -8.91 3.93 5.03
C LEU A 56 -7.53 4.35 4.51
N TYR A 57 -6.61 3.40 4.33
CA TYR A 57 -5.30 3.70 3.73
C TYR A 57 -5.42 4.19 2.30
N LEU A 58 -6.28 3.58 1.49
CA LEU A 58 -6.53 4.03 0.13
C LEU A 58 -7.01 5.50 0.13
N VAL A 59 -7.99 5.83 0.96
CA VAL A 59 -8.50 7.21 1.09
C VAL A 59 -7.44 8.18 1.64
N ALA A 60 -6.51 7.70 2.48
CA ALA A 60 -5.42 8.53 2.98
C ALA A 60 -4.45 8.98 1.88
N HIS A 61 -4.32 8.18 0.83
CA HIS A 61 -3.36 8.38 -0.25
C HIS A 61 -4.00 8.78 -1.59
N THR A 62 -5.31 9.12 -1.60
CA THR A 62 -6.02 9.52 -2.81
C THR A 62 -6.90 10.72 -2.54
N ASP A 63 -6.85 11.73 -3.39
CA ASP A 63 -7.72 12.90 -3.29
C ASP A 63 -9.14 12.59 -3.75
N THR A 64 -9.25 11.73 -4.76
CA THR A 64 -10.54 11.32 -5.36
C THR A 64 -10.60 9.81 -5.46
N LEU A 65 -11.63 9.21 -4.93
CA LEU A 65 -11.84 7.77 -5.01
C LEU A 65 -13.18 7.48 -5.65
N ASN A 66 -13.18 6.70 -6.73
CA ASN A 66 -14.40 6.11 -7.25
C ASN A 66 -14.59 4.67 -6.72
N ILE A 67 -15.83 4.18 -6.78
CA ILE A 67 -16.16 2.86 -6.23
C ILE A 67 -15.50 1.72 -7.03
N SER A 68 -15.25 1.91 -8.33
CA SER A 68 -14.57 0.89 -9.14
C SER A 68 -13.11 0.73 -8.72
N ASP A 69 -12.40 1.82 -8.46
CA ASP A 69 -11.02 1.78 -7.98
C ASP A 69 -10.93 1.14 -6.59
N ALA A 70 -11.87 1.51 -5.70
CA ALA A 70 -11.98 0.87 -4.39
C ALA A 70 -12.25 -0.64 -4.49
N ALA A 71 -13.10 -1.05 -5.42
CA ALA A 71 -13.42 -2.46 -5.66
C ALA A 71 -12.20 -3.23 -6.16
N THR A 72 -11.48 -2.68 -7.13
CA THR A 72 -10.24 -3.27 -7.67
C THR A 72 -9.17 -3.37 -6.59
N PHE A 73 -8.94 -2.30 -5.83
CA PHE A 73 -7.97 -2.27 -4.73
C PHE A 73 -8.29 -3.29 -3.63
N LEU A 74 -9.56 -3.44 -3.28
CA LEU A 74 -10.00 -4.40 -2.27
C LEU A 74 -10.10 -5.84 -2.80
N GLY A 75 -10.06 -6.05 -4.12
CA GLY A 75 -10.28 -7.35 -4.74
C GLY A 75 -11.72 -7.86 -4.55
N VAL A 76 -12.71 -6.96 -4.61
CA VAL A 76 -14.13 -7.27 -4.39
C VAL A 76 -15.02 -6.69 -5.48
N SER A 77 -16.30 -7.06 -5.52
CA SER A 77 -17.25 -6.43 -6.45
C SER A 77 -17.52 -4.96 -6.09
N PRO A 78 -17.90 -4.10 -7.06
CA PRO A 78 -18.29 -2.71 -6.80
C PRO A 78 -19.40 -2.57 -5.75
N ALA A 79 -20.36 -3.48 -5.73
CA ALA A 79 -21.42 -3.51 -4.72
C ALA A 79 -20.88 -3.79 -3.30
N ALA A 80 -19.90 -4.67 -3.16
CA ALA A 80 -19.25 -4.95 -1.87
C ALA A 80 -18.37 -3.78 -1.42
N ALA A 81 -17.64 -3.13 -2.35
CA ALA A 81 -16.87 -1.92 -2.06
C ALA A 81 -17.79 -0.80 -1.57
N SER A 82 -18.90 -0.53 -2.28
CA SER A 82 -19.89 0.48 -1.85
C SER A 82 -20.42 0.22 -0.44
N LYS A 83 -20.80 -1.02 -0.13
CA LYS A 83 -21.25 -1.40 1.23
C LYS A 83 -20.17 -1.15 2.29
N THR A 84 -18.90 -1.36 1.94
CA THR A 84 -17.77 -1.10 2.85
C THR A 84 -17.60 0.39 3.09
N VAL A 85 -17.66 1.22 2.04
CA VAL A 85 -17.66 2.68 2.15
C VAL A 85 -18.81 3.16 3.03
N ASP A 86 -20.04 2.73 2.75
CA ASP A 86 -21.24 3.13 3.51
C ASP A 86 -21.14 2.73 4.99
N LYS A 87 -20.57 1.57 5.30
CA LYS A 87 -20.31 1.15 6.67
C LYS A 87 -19.32 2.07 7.38
N LEU A 88 -18.24 2.49 6.71
CA LEU A 88 -17.26 3.41 7.28
C LEU A 88 -17.82 4.82 7.46
N VAL A 89 -18.63 5.29 6.52
CA VAL A 89 -19.33 6.58 6.66
C VAL A 89 -20.30 6.56 7.86
N ARG A 90 -21.12 5.51 8.00
CA ARG A 90 -22.01 5.33 9.17
C ARG A 90 -21.25 5.26 10.48
N ARG A 91 -20.06 4.68 10.50
CA ARG A 91 -19.16 4.65 11.68
C ARG A 91 -18.41 5.96 11.90
N ARG A 92 -18.63 6.98 11.09
CA ARG A 92 -17.94 8.27 11.13
C ARG A 92 -16.41 8.16 10.98
N LEU A 93 -15.98 7.14 10.26
CA LEU A 93 -14.56 6.94 9.91
C LEU A 93 -14.22 7.57 8.56
N LEU A 94 -15.22 7.69 7.68
CA LEU A 94 -15.12 8.43 6.42
C LEU A 94 -16.18 9.54 6.37
N ARG A 95 -15.88 10.60 5.64
CA ARG A 95 -16.82 11.62 5.18
C ARG A 95 -16.96 11.50 3.68
N ARG A 96 -18.19 11.67 3.18
CA ARG A 96 -18.47 11.77 1.75
C ARG A 96 -18.81 13.22 1.45
N ALA A 97 -18.10 13.83 0.50
CA ALA A 97 -18.44 15.12 -0.07
C ALA A 97 -19.04 14.87 -1.46
N GLU A 98 -20.21 15.46 -1.72
CA GLU A 98 -20.81 15.46 -3.05
C GLU A 98 -20.13 16.55 -3.88
N THR A 99 -19.61 16.20 -5.04
CA THR A 99 -19.13 17.18 -6.03
C THR A 99 -20.29 17.59 -6.92
N GLN A 100 -20.48 18.91 -7.08
CA GLN A 100 -21.49 19.46 -7.98
C GLN A 100 -21.25 19.14 -9.47
N GLN A 101 -20.04 18.69 -9.82
CA GLN A 101 -19.62 18.47 -11.20
C GLN A 101 -19.77 17.02 -11.70
N ASP A 102 -19.70 16.00 -10.83
CA ASP A 102 -19.92 14.61 -11.22
C ASP A 102 -20.46 13.77 -10.06
N ARG A 103 -21.72 13.37 -10.16
CA ARG A 103 -22.39 12.51 -9.16
C ARG A 103 -21.81 11.08 -9.11
N ARG A 104 -20.95 10.70 -10.05
CA ARG A 104 -20.32 9.36 -10.10
C ARG A 104 -19.02 9.30 -9.30
N THR A 105 -18.40 10.44 -9.05
CA THR A 105 -17.15 10.53 -8.28
C THR A 105 -17.46 11.04 -6.88
N SER A 106 -17.32 10.21 -5.89
CA SER A 106 -17.49 10.60 -4.48
C SER A 106 -16.14 10.97 -3.92
N HIS A 107 -16.00 12.21 -3.43
CA HIS A 107 -14.84 12.57 -2.62
C HIS A 107 -14.99 11.95 -1.24
N LEU A 108 -14.15 11.00 -0.95
CA LEU A 108 -14.03 10.42 0.38
C LEU A 108 -12.86 11.07 1.11
N SER A 109 -13.06 11.40 2.36
CA SER A 109 -12.00 11.93 3.22
C SER A 109 -12.00 11.23 4.57
N LEU A 110 -10.81 11.11 5.16
CA LEU A 110 -10.63 10.58 6.51
C LEU A 110 -11.18 11.57 7.53
N THR A 111 -11.79 11.04 8.60
CA THR A 111 -12.09 11.80 9.79
C THR A 111 -10.89 11.82 10.74
N GLU A 112 -10.89 12.69 11.73
CA GLU A 112 -9.89 12.66 12.80
C GLU A 112 -9.89 11.33 13.56
N THR A 113 -11.08 10.74 13.75
CA THR A 113 -11.22 9.43 14.40
C THR A 113 -10.53 8.32 13.62
N SER A 114 -10.66 8.32 12.28
CA SER A 114 -9.97 7.31 11.47
C SER A 114 -8.46 7.51 11.42
N ARG A 115 -7.96 8.75 11.41
CA ARG A 115 -6.52 9.01 11.50
C ARG A 115 -5.94 8.46 12.81
N LYS A 116 -6.56 8.80 13.94
CA LYS A 116 -6.15 8.26 15.26
C LYS A 116 -6.19 6.73 15.32
N LEU A 117 -7.21 6.11 14.71
CA LEU A 117 -7.31 4.66 14.64
C LEU A 117 -6.15 4.05 13.83
N MET A 118 -5.82 4.65 12.69
CA MET A 118 -4.72 4.20 11.83
C MET A 118 -3.37 4.35 12.55
N ASP A 119 -3.13 5.50 13.18
CA ASP A 119 -1.91 5.76 13.96
C ASP A 119 -1.76 4.76 15.12
N ALA A 120 -2.84 4.51 15.87
CA ALA A 120 -2.85 3.54 16.95
C ALA A 120 -2.56 2.12 16.45
N TYR A 121 -3.14 1.72 15.31
CA TYR A 121 -2.88 0.44 14.69
C TYR A 121 -1.40 0.31 14.26
N MET A 122 -0.85 1.33 13.60
CA MET A 122 0.54 1.32 13.18
C MET A 122 1.49 1.21 14.39
N ALA A 123 1.27 2.01 15.42
CA ALA A 123 2.08 1.98 16.63
C ALA A 123 2.05 0.61 17.33
N ALA A 124 0.86 0.01 17.49
CA ALA A 124 0.70 -1.29 18.13
C ALA A 124 1.31 -2.43 17.28
N ARG A 125 1.14 -2.39 15.95
CA ARG A 125 1.76 -3.33 15.01
C ARG A 125 3.28 -3.27 15.10
N ASP A 126 3.85 -2.07 15.06
CA ASP A 126 5.30 -1.86 15.11
C ASP A 126 5.89 -2.27 16.46
N GLN A 127 5.15 -2.04 17.55
CA GLN A 127 5.57 -2.52 18.87
C GLN A 127 5.60 -4.04 18.90
N ARG A 128 4.57 -4.71 18.38
CA ARG A 128 4.53 -6.19 18.33
C ARG A 128 5.61 -6.76 17.42
N ALA A 129 5.80 -6.17 16.24
CA ALA A 129 6.84 -6.58 15.31
C ALA A 129 8.24 -6.46 15.95
N ARG A 130 8.53 -5.34 16.61
CA ARG A 130 9.80 -5.15 17.32
C ARG A 130 10.02 -6.21 18.40
N ALA A 131 9.00 -6.54 19.18
CA ALA A 131 9.11 -7.58 20.21
C ALA A 131 9.39 -8.97 19.62
N VAL A 132 8.73 -9.32 18.50
CA VAL A 132 8.93 -10.61 17.81
C VAL A 132 10.31 -10.67 17.16
N PHE A 133 10.74 -9.60 16.50
CA PHE A 133 11.96 -9.58 15.71
C PHE A 133 13.21 -9.17 16.48
N ALA A 134 13.11 -8.84 17.76
CA ALA A 134 14.25 -8.47 18.61
C ALA A 134 15.33 -9.58 18.74
N GLN A 135 14.97 -10.83 18.48
CA GLN A 135 15.88 -11.97 18.50
C GLN A 135 16.74 -12.13 17.24
N PHE A 136 16.46 -11.34 16.19
CA PHE A 136 17.18 -11.37 14.92
C PHE A 136 18.03 -10.11 14.78
N SER A 137 19.19 -10.24 14.16
CA SER A 137 20.00 -9.09 13.82
C SER A 137 19.39 -8.27 12.68
N ALA A 138 19.74 -6.99 12.61
CA ALA A 138 19.29 -6.13 11.52
C ALA A 138 19.73 -6.65 10.14
N ASP A 139 20.90 -7.30 10.05
CA ASP A 139 21.42 -7.86 8.81
C ASP A 139 20.67 -9.11 8.36
N GLU A 140 20.25 -9.97 9.30
CA GLU A 140 19.39 -11.12 8.98
C GLU A 140 18.05 -10.65 8.45
N LEU A 141 17.40 -9.69 9.11
CA LEU A 141 16.12 -9.14 8.66
C LEU A 141 16.24 -8.48 7.28
N ARG A 142 17.31 -7.72 7.04
CA ARG A 142 17.54 -7.05 5.75
C ARG A 142 17.73 -8.08 4.64
N ARG A 143 18.61 -9.07 4.82
CA ARG A 143 18.84 -10.14 3.83
C ARG A 143 17.58 -10.94 3.57
N THR A 144 16.83 -11.28 4.61
CA THR A 144 15.56 -12.01 4.47
C THR A 144 14.54 -11.19 3.69
N SER A 145 14.43 -9.89 3.97
CA SER A 145 13.53 -8.98 3.22
C SER A 145 13.89 -8.93 1.74
N GLU A 146 15.18 -8.87 1.39
CA GLU A 146 15.66 -8.89 0.01
C GLU A 146 15.33 -10.21 -0.72
N VAL A 147 15.45 -11.33 -0.04
CA VAL A 147 15.06 -12.63 -0.58
C VAL A 147 13.55 -12.71 -0.80
N LEU A 148 12.76 -12.29 0.18
CA LEU A 148 11.29 -12.27 0.08
C LEU A 148 10.81 -11.38 -1.06
N ASP A 149 11.41 -10.19 -1.25
CA ASP A 149 11.05 -9.29 -2.35
C ASP A 149 11.35 -9.90 -3.71
N ARG A 150 12.51 -10.55 -3.88
CA ARG A 150 12.85 -11.26 -5.13
C ARG A 150 11.89 -12.42 -5.42
N LEU A 151 11.57 -13.21 -4.41
CA LEU A 151 10.65 -14.35 -4.54
C LEU A 151 9.24 -13.88 -4.88
N ALA A 152 8.75 -12.85 -4.19
CA ALA A 152 7.45 -12.26 -4.47
C ALA A 152 7.41 -11.66 -5.89
N GLY A 153 8.48 -11.00 -6.34
CA GLY A 153 8.61 -10.50 -7.71
C GLY A 153 8.55 -11.63 -8.74
N ALA A 154 9.29 -12.72 -8.53
CA ALA A 154 9.30 -13.88 -9.42
C ALA A 154 7.92 -14.56 -9.49
N ILE A 155 7.26 -14.75 -8.34
CA ILE A 155 5.91 -15.34 -8.27
C ILE A 155 4.90 -14.48 -9.04
N THR A 156 4.91 -13.16 -8.82
CA THR A 156 3.96 -12.26 -9.47
C THR A 156 4.21 -12.11 -10.97
N SER A 157 5.45 -12.29 -11.43
CA SER A 157 5.81 -12.22 -12.85
C SER A 157 5.45 -13.50 -13.62
N SER A 158 5.21 -14.62 -12.93
CA SER A 158 4.99 -15.92 -13.57
C SER A 158 3.57 -16.17 -14.06
N GLY A 159 2.58 -15.33 -13.74
CA GLY A 159 1.21 -15.63 -14.18
C GLY A 159 0.12 -14.65 -13.75
N ALA A 160 0.45 -13.62 -12.99
CA ALA A 160 -0.53 -12.61 -12.60
C ALA A 160 -0.35 -11.35 -13.47
N ASP A 161 -1.47 -10.65 -13.75
CA ASP A 161 -1.37 -9.29 -14.26
C ASP A 161 -0.61 -8.44 -13.23
N PRO A 162 0.57 -7.91 -13.59
CA PRO A 162 1.37 -7.10 -12.68
C PRO A 162 0.61 -5.90 -12.11
N ASN A 163 -0.29 -5.31 -12.90
CA ASN A 163 -1.09 -4.16 -12.48
C ASN A 163 -2.12 -4.58 -11.43
N ALA A 164 -2.78 -5.71 -11.61
CA ALA A 164 -3.73 -6.23 -10.62
C ALA A 164 -3.04 -6.52 -9.27
N VAL A 165 -1.82 -7.06 -9.29
CA VAL A 165 -1.04 -7.32 -8.07
C VAL A 165 -0.66 -6.01 -7.39
N CYS A 166 -0.18 -5.00 -8.14
CA CYS A 166 0.19 -3.69 -7.58
C CYS A 166 -1.02 -2.97 -6.99
N MET A 167 -2.19 -3.05 -7.62
CA MET A 167 -3.42 -2.46 -7.08
C MET A 167 -3.93 -3.18 -5.82
N GLN A 168 -3.58 -4.44 -5.63
CA GLN A 168 -3.88 -5.20 -4.42
C GLN A 168 -2.74 -5.23 -3.42
N CYS A 169 -1.57 -4.67 -3.79
CA CYS A 169 -0.44 -4.53 -2.89
C CYS A 169 -0.91 -3.76 -1.66
N GLU A 170 -1.11 -4.52 -0.59
CA GLU A 170 -1.78 -4.03 0.61
C GLU A 170 -0.94 -2.91 1.22
N ILE A 171 -1.58 -2.08 2.03
CA ILE A 171 -1.09 -1.12 3.04
C ILE A 171 0.43 -0.89 3.21
N TYR A 172 1.26 -1.64 2.55
CA TYR A 172 2.71 -1.52 2.57
C TYR A 172 3.15 -0.55 1.47
N PHE A 173 2.63 0.66 1.57
CA PHE A 173 3.18 1.76 0.81
C PHE A 173 4.61 1.96 1.29
N ARG A 174 5.54 1.37 0.56
CA ARG A 174 6.96 1.53 0.81
C ARG A 174 7.44 2.72 0.02
N ASP A 175 8.25 3.58 0.62
CA ASP A 175 8.93 4.67 -0.08
C ASP A 175 9.81 4.15 -1.22
N VAL A 176 10.32 2.93 -1.08
CA VAL A 176 11.07 2.22 -2.13
C VAL A 176 10.39 0.88 -2.41
N CYS A 177 9.83 0.73 -3.60
CA CYS A 177 9.24 -0.52 -4.07
C CYS A 177 10.23 -1.30 -4.92
N ARG A 178 10.74 -2.41 -4.43
CA ARG A 178 11.64 -3.30 -5.18
C ARG A 178 10.95 -4.10 -6.28
N PHE A 179 9.62 -4.16 -6.31
CA PHE A 179 8.89 -4.81 -7.39
C PHE A 179 9.07 -4.14 -8.75
N GLN A 180 9.53 -2.89 -8.81
CA GLN A 180 9.87 -2.20 -10.05
C GLN A 180 11.03 -2.88 -10.80
N GLU A 181 11.92 -3.56 -10.10
CA GLU A 181 13.04 -4.30 -10.70
C GLU A 181 12.56 -5.50 -11.55
N TYR A 182 11.33 -5.95 -11.36
CA TYR A 182 10.72 -7.10 -12.06
C TYR A 182 9.74 -6.72 -13.17
N GLY A 183 9.85 -5.52 -13.73
CA GLY A 183 9.08 -5.00 -14.85
C GLY A 183 8.27 -3.75 -14.51
N GLN A 184 7.69 -3.13 -15.55
CA GLN A 184 6.83 -1.96 -15.35
C GLN A 184 5.64 -2.32 -14.46
N ARG A 185 5.48 -1.57 -13.38
CA ARG A 185 4.43 -1.76 -12.38
C ARG A 185 3.57 -0.50 -12.31
N ASN A 186 2.28 -0.67 -12.41
CA ASN A 186 1.33 0.41 -12.19
C ASN A 186 1.01 0.49 -10.70
N CYS A 187 1.89 1.13 -9.93
CA CYS A 187 1.69 1.31 -8.50
C CYS A 187 0.72 2.45 -8.25
N PHE A 188 -0.44 2.15 -7.70
CA PHE A 188 -1.45 3.15 -7.37
C PHE A 188 -0.91 4.26 -6.46
N TYR A 189 -0.09 3.91 -5.48
CA TYR A 189 0.58 4.87 -4.59
C TYR A 189 1.58 5.77 -5.33
N GLN A 190 2.40 5.22 -6.21
CA GLN A 190 3.37 6.02 -6.97
C GLN A 190 2.70 6.93 -8.01
N HIS A 191 1.62 6.47 -8.62
CA HIS A 191 0.83 7.30 -9.54
C HIS A 191 0.31 8.56 -8.85
N HIS A 192 -0.25 8.41 -7.66
CA HIS A 192 -0.77 9.55 -6.90
C HIS A 192 0.34 10.48 -6.38
N GLN A 193 1.48 9.96 -5.94
CA GLN A 193 2.62 10.82 -5.56
C GLN A 193 3.16 11.64 -6.74
N THR A 194 3.24 11.06 -7.92
CA THR A 194 3.68 11.77 -9.13
C THR A 194 2.67 12.85 -9.51
N GLU A 195 1.37 12.57 -9.48
CA GLU A 195 0.32 13.55 -9.74
C GLU A 195 0.30 14.69 -8.71
N GLU A 196 0.54 14.41 -7.43
CA GLU A 196 0.63 15.43 -6.39
C GLU A 196 1.85 16.32 -6.57
N GLN A 197 3.01 15.75 -6.93
CA GLN A 197 4.23 16.48 -7.23
C GLN A 197 4.06 17.38 -8.46
N ASP A 198 3.45 16.89 -9.52
CA ASP A 198 3.15 17.64 -10.73
C ASP A 198 2.16 18.78 -10.45
N ARG A 199 1.11 18.54 -9.66
CA ARG A 199 0.15 19.57 -9.22
C ARG A 199 0.80 20.62 -8.32
N ALA A 200 1.73 20.22 -7.44
CA ALA A 200 2.46 21.14 -6.56
C ALA A 200 3.42 22.02 -7.39
N SER A 201 4.12 21.43 -8.36
CA SER A 201 5.00 22.14 -9.30
C SER A 201 4.23 23.18 -10.12
N THR A 202 3.11 22.76 -10.71
CA THR A 202 2.25 23.67 -11.52
C THR A 202 1.66 24.81 -10.69
N ARG A 203 1.36 24.58 -9.40
CA ARG A 203 0.92 25.65 -8.50
C ARG A 203 2.01 26.68 -8.20
N THR A 204 3.24 26.22 -8.09
CA THR A 204 4.39 27.10 -7.81
C THR A 204 4.70 27.99 -9.01
N ASP A 205 4.59 27.48 -10.22
CA ASP A 205 4.81 28.21 -11.47
C ASP A 205 3.74 29.29 -11.69
N VAL A 206 2.47 28.99 -11.41
CA VAL A 206 1.37 29.98 -11.54
C VAL A 206 1.48 31.11 -10.51
N VAL A 207 2.06 30.85 -9.32
CA VAL A 207 2.26 31.87 -8.28
C VAL A 207 3.47 32.76 -8.62
N SER A 208 4.51 32.22 -9.26
CA SER A 208 5.68 32.99 -9.69
C SER A 208 5.35 33.93 -10.85
N ASP A 209 4.53 33.49 -11.80
CA ASP A 209 4.11 34.28 -12.97
C ASP A 209 3.22 35.47 -12.56
N ARG A 210 2.34 35.31 -11.58
CA ARG A 210 1.52 36.40 -11.02
C ARG A 210 2.32 37.46 -10.26
N ARG A 211 3.52 37.15 -9.78
CA ARG A 211 4.41 38.13 -9.13
C ARG A 211 5.22 38.93 -10.14
N GLY A 212 5.53 38.36 -11.30
CA GLY A 212 6.21 39.06 -12.39
C GLY A 212 5.38 40.15 -13.04
N THR A 213 4.09 39.88 -13.28
CA THR A 213 3.16 40.83 -13.93
C THR A 213 2.76 42.03 -13.05
N ASN A 214 2.83 41.90 -11.71
CA ASN A 214 2.55 43.02 -10.79
C ASN A 214 3.75 43.97 -10.56
N ALA A 215 4.97 43.58 -10.96
CA ALA A 215 6.14 44.43 -10.83
C ALA A 215 6.26 45.44 -12.01
N GLU A 216 5.79 45.03 -13.19
CA GLU A 216 5.84 45.90 -14.40
C GLU A 216 4.78 46.98 -14.42
N LEU A 217 3.65 46.82 -13.73
CA LEU A 217 2.56 47.79 -13.63
C LEU A 217 2.79 48.93 -12.61
N ARG A 218 3.90 48.92 -11.88
CA ARG A 218 4.26 49.98 -10.90
C ARG A 218 5.38 50.91 -11.38
N GLN A 219 5.82 50.80 -12.62
CA GLN A 219 6.87 51.65 -13.21
C GLN A 219 6.38 52.48 -14.42
N SER A 220 5.04 52.65 -14.58
CA SER A 220 4.46 53.56 -15.59
C SER A 220 3.69 54.68 -14.92
#